data_c2d41f9704a6dbdb101f6b44ef7f31a7
#
_entry.id   c2d41f9704a6dbdb101f6b44ef7f31a7
#
_cell.length_a   1.000
_cell.length_b   1.000
_cell.length_c   1.000
_cell.angle_alpha   90.00
_cell.angle_beta   90.00
_cell.angle_gamma   90.00
#
_symmetry.space_group_name_H-M   'P 1'
#
loop_
_entity.id
_entity.type
_entity.pdbx_description
1 polymer ?
#
loop_
_entity_poly.entity_id
_entity_poly.type
_entity_poly.pdbx_seq_one_letter_code
_entity_poly.pdbx_strand_id
1 'polypeptide(L)'
;DFTNAEGASTVIHTAAPRKINVVIGSTGIPESTLNEADKLASEYSVGIIIAPNFAMGAVLMEHLAKIAAPFFDYADLTETHHEKKIDAPSGTALAIAKTTAEGKGGSFNAPPPEKELVAGTRGGVLKGVTIHSARMPGRVAHHELIFGALGQTLTIRHDSISRDSFMPGVIMAVREAVKRPGLTVGLDKILGI
;
A
#
# COMPACT_ATOMS: atom_id res chain seq x y z
N ASP A 1 -5.26 9.88 13.43
CA ASP A 1 -3.99 10.60 13.26
C ASP A 1 -3.40 10.33 11.86
N PHE A 2 -2.87 11.37 11.23
CA PHE A 2 -2.24 11.32 9.90
C PHE A 2 -0.94 12.14 9.90
N THR A 3 -0.19 12.14 11.00
CA THR A 3 1.04 12.91 11.17
C THR A 3 2.28 12.06 10.87
N ASN A 4 2.80 11.36 11.87
CA ASN A 4 3.97 10.49 11.78
C ASN A 4 3.90 9.36 12.84
N ALA A 5 4.90 8.48 12.88
CA ALA A 5 4.92 7.34 13.79
C ALA A 5 4.93 7.73 15.28
N GLU A 6 5.61 8.83 15.65
CA GLU A 6 5.65 9.33 17.02
C GLU A 6 4.29 9.91 17.45
N GLY A 7 3.66 10.71 16.58
CA GLY A 7 2.30 11.22 16.78
C GLY A 7 1.28 10.08 16.92
N ALA A 8 1.39 9.04 16.09
CA ALA A 8 0.56 7.85 16.18
C ALA A 8 0.69 7.16 17.55
N SER A 9 1.90 6.95 18.04
CA SER A 9 2.16 6.38 19.38
C SER A 9 1.53 7.24 20.47
N THR A 10 1.75 8.56 20.44
CA THR A 10 1.18 9.51 21.40
C THR A 10 -0.36 9.44 21.42
N VAL A 11 -0.99 9.40 20.24
CA VAL A 11 -2.45 9.33 20.13
C VAL A 11 -2.98 8.01 20.69
N ILE A 12 -2.35 6.87 20.40
CA ILE A 12 -2.75 5.56 20.93
C ILE A 12 -2.75 5.58 22.46
N HIS A 13 -1.64 6.00 23.09
CA HIS A 13 -1.49 6.03 24.54
C HIS A 13 -2.42 7.03 25.22
N THR A 14 -2.81 8.08 24.53
CA THR A 14 -3.68 9.13 25.08
C THR A 14 -5.16 8.81 24.92
N ALA A 15 -5.55 8.24 23.78
CA ALA A 15 -6.96 8.01 23.42
C ALA A 15 -7.51 6.71 24.01
N ALA A 16 -6.75 5.60 23.95
CA ALA A 16 -7.23 4.29 24.39
C ALA A 16 -7.68 4.27 25.87
N PRO A 17 -6.91 4.79 26.86
CA PRO A 17 -7.37 4.86 28.25
C PRO A 17 -8.61 5.73 28.47
N ARG A 18 -8.91 6.62 27.53
CA ARG A 18 -10.12 7.45 27.51
C ARG A 18 -11.30 6.81 26.81
N LYS A 19 -11.15 5.54 26.38
CA LYS A 19 -12.14 4.78 25.61
C LYS A 19 -12.54 5.45 24.30
N ILE A 20 -11.55 6.08 23.63
CA ILE A 20 -11.72 6.73 22.33
C ILE A 20 -11.12 5.80 21.26
N ASN A 21 -11.94 5.44 20.25
CA ASN A 21 -11.48 4.68 19.10
C ASN A 21 -10.53 5.52 18.24
N VAL A 22 -9.57 4.88 17.60
CA VAL A 22 -8.48 5.56 16.88
C VAL A 22 -8.37 5.06 15.44
N VAL A 23 -8.18 5.99 14.49
CA VAL A 23 -7.81 5.68 13.10
C VAL A 23 -6.50 6.38 12.79
N ILE A 24 -5.52 5.62 12.28
CA ILE A 24 -4.16 6.07 12.01
C ILE A 24 -3.80 5.79 10.56
N GLY A 25 -3.38 6.84 9.84
CA GLY A 25 -2.85 6.78 8.48
C GLY A 25 -1.36 7.08 8.39
N SER A 26 -0.69 7.25 9.52
CA SER A 26 0.77 7.41 9.57
C SER A 26 1.48 6.13 9.16
N THR A 27 2.58 6.25 8.42
CA THR A 27 3.42 5.14 7.98
C THR A 27 4.68 5.00 8.83
N GLY A 28 5.38 3.88 8.70
CA GLY A 28 6.63 3.65 9.43
C GLY A 28 6.45 3.41 10.93
N ILE A 29 5.27 2.96 11.36
CA ILE A 29 4.99 2.62 12.76
C ILE A 29 5.79 1.37 13.12
N PRO A 30 6.62 1.41 14.19
CA PRO A 30 7.39 0.25 14.64
C PRO A 30 6.49 -0.89 15.12
N GLU A 31 6.98 -2.11 15.00
CA GLU A 31 6.27 -3.32 15.47
C GLU A 31 6.01 -3.25 16.98
N SER A 32 6.91 -2.68 17.77
CA SER A 32 6.71 -2.44 19.19
C SER A 32 5.45 -1.59 19.46
N THR A 33 5.24 -0.53 18.69
CA THR A 33 4.05 0.34 18.81
C THR A 33 2.78 -0.39 18.35
N LEU A 34 2.85 -1.27 17.35
CA LEU A 34 1.71 -2.12 16.96
C LEU A 34 1.34 -3.09 18.09
N ASN A 35 2.32 -3.72 18.74
CA ASN A 35 2.11 -4.61 19.86
C ASN A 35 1.51 -3.89 21.08
N GLU A 36 1.94 -2.66 21.35
CA GLU A 36 1.35 -1.81 22.38
C GLU A 36 -0.08 -1.40 22.04
N ALA A 37 -0.34 -1.03 20.78
CA ALA A 37 -1.68 -0.71 20.30
C ALA A 37 -2.64 -1.88 20.49
N ASP A 38 -2.21 -3.11 20.20
CA ASP A 38 -3.04 -4.31 20.38
C ASP A 38 -3.39 -4.55 21.85
N LYS A 39 -2.40 -4.42 22.75
CA LYS A 39 -2.62 -4.51 24.20
C LYS A 39 -3.61 -3.47 24.70
N LEU A 40 -3.39 -2.19 24.36
CA LEU A 40 -4.26 -1.09 24.78
C LEU A 40 -5.66 -1.20 24.19
N ALA A 41 -5.78 -1.61 22.91
CA ALA A 41 -7.08 -1.84 22.27
C ALA A 41 -7.90 -2.91 23.01
N SER A 42 -7.23 -4.01 23.39
CA SER A 42 -7.85 -5.10 24.16
C SER A 42 -8.20 -4.69 25.60
N GLU A 43 -7.25 -4.04 26.30
CA GLU A 43 -7.41 -3.62 27.71
C GLU A 43 -8.57 -2.65 27.88
N TYR A 44 -8.70 -1.66 26.98
CA TYR A 44 -9.72 -0.62 27.09
C TYR A 44 -10.97 -0.90 26.22
N SER A 45 -11.00 -2.03 25.50
CA SER A 45 -12.10 -2.41 24.60
C SER A 45 -12.41 -1.34 23.56
N VAL A 46 -11.39 -0.77 22.94
CA VAL A 46 -11.49 0.25 21.88
C VAL A 46 -11.01 -0.30 20.54
N GLY A 47 -11.59 0.20 19.44
CA GLY A 47 -11.10 -0.10 18.10
C GLY A 47 -9.93 0.81 17.72
N ILE A 48 -8.81 0.21 17.34
CA ILE A 48 -7.65 0.92 16.77
C ILE A 48 -7.43 0.40 15.37
N ILE A 49 -7.60 1.26 14.37
CA ILE A 49 -7.37 0.92 12.96
C ILE A 49 -6.13 1.66 12.48
N ILE A 50 -5.15 0.92 12.00
CA ILE A 50 -3.90 1.45 11.45
C ILE A 50 -3.80 0.97 10.00
N ALA A 51 -3.79 1.90 9.02
CA ALA A 51 -3.62 1.53 7.62
C ALA A 51 -2.61 2.44 6.92
N PRO A 52 -1.63 1.88 6.22
CA PRO A 52 -0.62 2.67 5.50
C PRO A 52 -1.19 3.34 4.25
N ASN A 53 -2.37 2.93 3.81
CA ASN A 53 -3.05 3.49 2.66
C ASN A 53 -4.58 3.42 2.84
N PHE A 54 -5.26 4.54 2.60
CA PHE A 54 -6.72 4.67 2.65
C PHE A 54 -7.36 4.83 1.27
N ALA A 55 -6.57 4.84 0.17
CA ALA A 55 -7.10 4.80 -1.18
C ALA A 55 -7.60 3.38 -1.48
N MET A 56 -8.91 3.15 -1.37
CA MET A 56 -9.53 1.83 -1.54
C MET A 56 -9.15 1.17 -2.87
N GLY A 57 -9.06 1.96 -3.96
CA GLY A 57 -8.66 1.44 -5.26
C GLY A 57 -7.22 0.93 -5.29
N ALA A 58 -6.28 1.56 -4.54
CA ALA A 58 -4.91 1.09 -4.44
C ALA A 58 -4.82 -0.21 -3.62
N VAL A 59 -5.57 -0.32 -2.53
CA VAL A 59 -5.64 -1.55 -1.71
C VAL A 59 -6.27 -2.69 -2.51
N LEU A 60 -7.35 -2.40 -3.27
CA LEU A 60 -7.95 -3.39 -4.16
C LEU A 60 -6.98 -3.81 -5.28
N MET A 61 -6.20 -2.87 -5.84
CA MET A 61 -5.17 -3.18 -6.82
C MET A 61 -4.12 -4.15 -6.27
N GLU A 62 -3.65 -3.97 -5.04
CA GLU A 62 -2.73 -4.91 -4.37
C GLU A 62 -3.34 -6.30 -4.25
N HIS A 63 -4.60 -6.39 -3.84
CA HIS A 63 -5.32 -7.67 -3.72
C HIS A 63 -5.48 -8.37 -5.06
N LEU A 64 -5.94 -7.66 -6.09
CA LEU A 64 -6.09 -8.21 -7.45
C LEU A 64 -4.75 -8.64 -8.05
N ALA A 65 -3.69 -7.89 -7.80
CA ALA A 65 -2.33 -8.22 -8.22
C ALA A 65 -1.87 -9.55 -7.64
N LYS A 66 -2.12 -9.77 -6.34
CA LYS A 66 -1.81 -11.04 -5.67
C LYS A 66 -2.54 -12.23 -6.28
N ILE A 67 -3.85 -12.06 -6.59
CA ILE A 67 -4.67 -13.11 -7.21
C ILE A 67 -4.22 -13.41 -8.63
N ALA A 68 -3.86 -12.38 -9.42
CA ALA A 68 -3.45 -12.54 -10.81
C ALA A 68 -2.04 -13.13 -10.97
N ALA A 69 -1.14 -12.83 -10.04
CA ALA A 69 0.28 -13.16 -10.13
C ALA A 69 0.63 -14.62 -10.50
N PRO A 70 -0.05 -15.67 -9.98
CA PRO A 70 0.29 -17.06 -10.31
C PRO A 70 0.15 -17.42 -11.80
N PHE A 71 -0.69 -16.69 -12.53
CA PHE A 71 -1.08 -17.02 -13.91
C PHE A 71 -0.19 -16.37 -14.98
N PHE A 72 0.78 -15.55 -14.59
CA PHE A 72 1.60 -14.78 -15.54
C PHE A 72 3.10 -14.97 -15.29
N ASP A 73 3.90 -14.80 -16.35
CA ASP A 73 5.35 -15.03 -16.31
C ASP A 73 6.15 -13.75 -16.06
N TYR A 74 5.59 -12.60 -16.41
CA TYR A 74 6.21 -11.27 -16.29
C TYR A 74 5.31 -10.33 -15.52
N ALA A 75 5.92 -9.41 -14.78
CA ALA A 75 5.21 -8.31 -14.11
C ALA A 75 6.03 -7.03 -14.21
N ASP A 76 5.41 -5.98 -14.73
CA ASP A 76 6.00 -4.66 -14.91
C ASP A 76 5.09 -3.60 -14.27
N LEU A 77 5.65 -2.82 -13.34
CA LEU A 77 4.93 -1.81 -12.57
C LEU A 77 5.45 -0.42 -12.90
N THR A 78 4.61 0.42 -13.45
CA THR A 78 4.89 1.84 -13.62
C THR A 78 4.15 2.67 -12.55
N GLU A 79 4.87 3.55 -11.86
CA GLU A 79 4.28 4.49 -10.92
C GLU A 79 4.66 5.93 -11.27
N THR A 80 3.70 6.85 -11.13
CA THR A 80 3.93 8.27 -11.43
C THR A 80 3.37 9.14 -10.32
N HIS A 81 4.19 10.07 -9.82
CA HIS A 81 3.81 11.02 -8.78
C HIS A 81 4.20 12.45 -9.16
N HIS A 82 3.76 13.40 -8.34
CA HIS A 82 4.15 14.80 -8.47
C HIS A 82 5.68 14.97 -8.27
N GLU A 83 6.23 16.02 -8.84
CA GLU A 83 7.66 16.30 -8.89
C GLU A 83 8.34 16.45 -7.52
N LYS A 84 7.57 16.80 -6.49
CA LYS A 84 8.06 17.00 -5.11
C LYS A 84 8.17 15.73 -4.28
N LYS A 85 7.75 14.57 -4.82
CA LYS A 85 7.89 13.31 -4.11
C LYS A 85 9.34 12.86 -4.09
N ILE A 86 9.90 12.73 -2.90
CA ILE A 86 11.35 12.50 -2.69
C ILE A 86 11.78 11.03 -2.86
N ASP A 87 10.90 10.10 -2.50
CA ASP A 87 11.18 8.66 -2.60
C ASP A 87 10.82 8.12 -4.00
N ALA A 88 11.61 7.19 -4.49
CA ALA A 88 11.37 6.39 -5.70
C ALA A 88 11.98 4.99 -5.51
N PRO A 89 11.22 3.89 -5.68
CA PRO A 89 9.78 3.87 -5.88
C PRO A 89 8.99 4.36 -4.67
N SER A 90 7.70 4.71 -4.89
CA SER A 90 6.79 5.07 -3.80
C SER A 90 6.52 3.88 -2.86
N GLY A 91 6.14 4.18 -1.60
CA GLY A 91 5.74 3.13 -0.65
C GLY A 91 4.62 2.23 -1.18
N THR A 92 3.63 2.79 -1.88
CA THR A 92 2.55 2.04 -2.52
C THR A 92 3.07 1.15 -3.65
N ALA A 93 3.99 1.65 -4.49
CA ALA A 93 4.60 0.82 -5.54
C ALA A 93 5.40 -0.35 -4.94
N LEU A 94 6.14 -0.11 -3.85
CA LEU A 94 6.84 -1.17 -3.13
C LEU A 94 5.87 -2.21 -2.54
N ALA A 95 4.73 -1.78 -1.99
CA ALA A 95 3.70 -2.68 -1.47
C ALA A 95 3.10 -3.53 -2.59
N ILE A 96 2.68 -2.91 -3.70
CA ILE A 96 2.17 -3.62 -4.89
C ILE A 96 3.18 -4.66 -5.38
N ALA A 97 4.45 -4.27 -5.58
CA ALA A 97 5.47 -5.18 -6.08
C ALA A 97 5.73 -6.36 -5.12
N LYS A 98 5.78 -6.12 -3.81
CA LYS A 98 5.94 -7.17 -2.79
C LYS A 98 4.78 -8.14 -2.78
N THR A 99 3.55 -7.62 -2.74
CA THR A 99 2.32 -8.41 -2.73
C THR A 99 2.17 -9.24 -4.01
N THR A 100 2.53 -8.64 -5.17
CA THR A 100 2.56 -9.32 -6.46
C THR A 100 3.56 -10.49 -6.45
N ALA A 101 4.77 -10.25 -5.96
CA ALA A 101 5.79 -11.30 -5.86
C ALA A 101 5.41 -12.41 -4.88
N GLU A 102 4.77 -12.07 -3.76
CA GLU A 102 4.24 -13.05 -2.80
C GLU A 102 3.14 -13.91 -3.43
N GLY A 103 2.23 -13.30 -4.21
CA GLY A 103 1.19 -14.03 -4.94
C GLY A 103 1.73 -14.99 -5.99
N LYS A 104 2.86 -14.70 -6.62
CA LYS A 104 3.49 -15.56 -7.63
C LYS A 104 3.92 -16.92 -7.06
N GLY A 105 4.33 -16.98 -5.80
CA GLY A 105 4.86 -18.20 -5.20
C GLY A 105 6.19 -18.70 -5.81
N GLY A 106 6.83 -17.88 -6.62
CA GLY A 106 8.09 -18.10 -7.30
C GLY A 106 8.68 -16.77 -7.76
N SER A 107 9.40 -16.74 -8.88
CA SER A 107 9.96 -15.51 -9.46
C SER A 107 9.31 -15.21 -10.81
N PHE A 108 9.06 -13.93 -11.08
CA PHE A 108 8.77 -13.47 -12.44
C PHE A 108 10.06 -13.44 -13.26
N ASN A 109 9.89 -13.56 -14.57
CA ASN A 109 10.98 -13.39 -15.51
C ASN A 109 11.32 -11.90 -15.64
N ALA A 110 12.55 -11.55 -15.31
CA ALA A 110 13.09 -10.19 -15.45
C ALA A 110 14.49 -10.28 -16.09
N PRO A 111 14.58 -10.69 -17.37
CA PRO A 111 15.86 -10.87 -18.03
C PRO A 111 16.60 -9.54 -18.14
N PRO A 112 17.91 -9.51 -17.88
CA PRO A 112 18.71 -8.30 -18.06
C PRO A 112 18.68 -7.89 -19.55
N PRO A 113 18.81 -6.59 -19.85
CA PRO A 113 18.88 -6.15 -21.23
C PRO A 113 20.20 -6.62 -21.88
N GLU A 114 20.13 -7.11 -23.11
CA GLU A 114 21.32 -7.40 -23.88
C GLU A 114 22.09 -6.11 -24.25
N LYS A 115 21.37 -5.00 -24.44
CA LYS A 115 21.93 -3.69 -24.74
C LYS A 115 21.05 -2.60 -24.14
N GLU A 116 21.63 -1.78 -23.28
CA GLU A 116 20.98 -0.62 -22.70
C GLU A 116 21.60 0.65 -23.27
N LEU A 117 20.83 1.43 -24.02
CA LEU A 117 21.35 2.65 -24.71
C LEU A 117 21.38 3.84 -23.77
N VAL A 118 20.48 3.85 -22.77
CA VAL A 118 20.43 4.83 -21.69
C VAL A 118 20.27 4.06 -20.38
N ALA A 119 21.23 4.22 -19.47
CA ALA A 119 21.26 3.51 -18.20
C ALA A 119 19.96 3.69 -17.39
N GLY A 120 19.44 2.59 -16.84
CA GLY A 120 18.24 2.58 -16.00
C GLY A 120 16.90 2.56 -16.75
N THR A 121 16.93 2.48 -18.11
CA THR A 121 15.68 2.47 -18.89
C THR A 121 14.85 1.20 -18.72
N ARG A 122 15.45 0.10 -18.24
CA ARG A 122 14.77 -1.15 -17.93
C ARG A 122 14.19 -1.18 -16.52
N GLY A 123 14.27 -0.05 -15.79
CA GLY A 123 13.75 0.06 -14.43
C GLY A 123 14.56 -0.70 -13.38
N GLY A 124 14.05 -0.72 -12.15
CA GLY A 124 14.59 -1.49 -11.04
C GLY A 124 13.82 -2.78 -10.83
N VAL A 125 14.48 -3.86 -10.39
CA VAL A 125 13.82 -5.16 -10.17
C VAL A 125 13.70 -5.44 -8.68
N LEU A 126 12.49 -5.71 -8.21
CA LEU A 126 12.20 -6.16 -6.84
C LEU A 126 11.51 -7.53 -6.88
N LYS A 127 12.20 -8.60 -6.45
CA LYS A 127 11.67 -9.97 -6.43
C LYS A 127 11.07 -10.41 -7.78
N GLY A 128 11.70 -10.03 -8.89
CA GLY A 128 11.26 -10.34 -10.24
C GLY A 128 10.23 -9.37 -10.85
N VAL A 129 9.64 -8.48 -10.06
CA VAL A 129 8.78 -7.40 -10.58
C VAL A 129 9.65 -6.24 -11.02
N THR A 130 9.53 -5.82 -12.28
CA THR A 130 10.21 -4.62 -12.79
C THR A 130 9.42 -3.37 -12.37
N ILE A 131 10.12 -2.32 -11.92
CA ILE A 131 9.48 -1.08 -11.44
C ILE A 131 10.07 0.12 -12.16
N HIS A 132 9.18 0.96 -12.69
CA HIS A 132 9.50 2.25 -13.30
C HIS A 132 8.86 3.38 -12.50
N SER A 133 9.62 4.43 -12.21
CA SER A 133 9.14 5.59 -11.43
C SER A 133 9.28 6.87 -12.23
N ALA A 134 8.19 7.61 -12.39
CA ALA A 134 8.20 8.94 -13.02
C ALA A 134 7.77 10.02 -12.02
N ARG A 135 8.34 11.23 -12.18
CA ARG A 135 8.03 12.42 -11.38
C ARG A 135 7.76 13.59 -12.31
N MET A 136 6.53 14.16 -12.23
CA MET A 136 6.14 15.27 -13.10
C MET A 136 4.98 16.06 -12.52
N PRO A 137 4.80 17.35 -12.88
CA PRO A 137 3.60 18.12 -12.55
C PRO A 137 2.33 17.48 -13.12
N GLY A 138 1.19 17.76 -12.50
CA GLY A 138 -0.12 17.25 -12.95
C GLY A 138 -0.39 15.78 -12.58
N ARG A 139 0.47 15.17 -11.78
CA ARG A 139 0.25 13.82 -11.21
C ARG A 139 0.09 13.89 -9.70
N VAL A 140 -0.78 13.04 -9.16
CA VAL A 140 -0.94 12.86 -7.70
C VAL A 140 -0.31 11.54 -7.29
N ALA A 141 -0.95 10.41 -7.61
CA ALA A 141 -0.42 9.06 -7.38
C ALA A 141 -1.07 8.11 -8.39
N HIS A 142 -0.28 7.55 -9.29
CA HIS A 142 -0.74 6.68 -10.36
C HIS A 142 0.09 5.41 -10.35
N HIS A 143 -0.56 4.26 -10.48
CA HIS A 143 0.09 2.95 -10.53
C HIS A 143 -0.56 2.11 -11.63
N GLU A 144 0.26 1.53 -12.49
CA GLU A 144 -0.15 0.60 -13.53
C GLU A 144 0.73 -0.63 -13.47
N LEU A 145 0.12 -1.79 -13.21
CA LEU A 145 0.77 -3.09 -13.19
C LEU A 145 0.32 -3.86 -14.41
N ILE A 146 1.29 -4.27 -15.24
CA ILE A 146 1.06 -5.08 -16.43
C ILE A 146 1.65 -6.47 -16.19
N PHE A 147 0.82 -7.48 -16.26
CA PHE A 147 1.23 -8.87 -16.30
C PHE A 147 1.34 -9.34 -17.74
N GLY A 148 2.37 -10.12 -18.03
CA GLY A 148 2.59 -10.70 -19.36
C GLY A 148 2.71 -12.22 -19.33
N ALA A 149 2.09 -12.88 -20.31
CA ALA A 149 2.25 -14.30 -20.63
C ALA A 149 2.16 -14.50 -22.14
N LEU A 150 2.40 -15.74 -22.63
CA LEU A 150 2.34 -16.03 -24.05
C LEU A 150 1.03 -15.59 -24.68
N GLY A 151 1.09 -14.65 -25.61
CA GLY A 151 -0.05 -14.17 -26.40
C GLY A 151 -1.06 -13.29 -25.66
N GLN A 152 -0.77 -12.85 -24.40
CA GLN A 152 -1.69 -12.04 -23.61
C GLN A 152 -1.01 -11.13 -22.58
N THR A 153 -1.71 -10.06 -22.24
CA THR A 153 -1.38 -9.21 -21.09
C THR A 153 -2.64 -8.95 -20.25
N LEU A 154 -2.43 -8.73 -18.95
CA LEU A 154 -3.46 -8.20 -18.05
C LEU A 154 -2.93 -6.92 -17.43
N THR A 155 -3.70 -5.84 -17.51
CA THR A 155 -3.36 -4.56 -16.89
C THR A 155 -4.31 -4.25 -15.74
N ILE A 156 -3.73 -3.90 -14.60
CA ILE A 156 -4.48 -3.37 -13.44
C ILE A 156 -3.95 -1.97 -13.20
N ARG A 157 -4.84 -0.98 -13.19
CA ARG A 157 -4.45 0.43 -13.03
C ARG A 157 -5.30 1.13 -11.99
N HIS A 158 -4.65 1.96 -11.18
CA HIS A 158 -5.28 2.84 -10.22
C HIS A 158 -4.67 4.24 -10.31
N ASP A 159 -5.53 5.25 -10.46
CA ASP A 159 -5.16 6.67 -10.54
C ASP A 159 -5.84 7.44 -9.40
N SER A 160 -5.06 7.91 -8.43
CA SER A 160 -5.51 8.96 -7.50
C SER A 160 -5.33 10.31 -8.17
N ILE A 161 -6.44 10.94 -8.56
CA ILE A 161 -6.45 12.26 -9.24
C ILE A 161 -6.53 13.43 -8.26
N SER A 162 -6.94 13.16 -7.01
CA SER A 162 -7.07 14.10 -5.91
C SER A 162 -6.79 13.39 -4.59
N ARG A 163 -6.38 14.13 -3.56
CA ARG A 163 -6.26 13.59 -2.19
C ARG A 163 -7.62 13.19 -1.58
N ASP A 164 -8.73 13.66 -2.15
CA ASP A 164 -10.07 13.23 -1.75
C ASP A 164 -10.29 11.73 -1.92
N SER A 165 -9.47 11.06 -2.76
CA SER A 165 -9.48 9.60 -2.95
C SER A 165 -9.25 8.80 -1.67
N PHE A 166 -8.64 9.41 -0.64
CA PHE A 166 -8.44 8.76 0.65
C PHE A 166 -9.66 8.85 1.57
N MET A 167 -10.51 9.86 1.39
CA MET A 167 -11.61 10.17 2.34
C MET A 167 -12.64 9.04 2.49
N PRO A 168 -13.09 8.36 1.42
CA PRO A 168 -14.01 7.24 1.57
C PRO A 168 -13.46 6.12 2.46
N GLY A 169 -12.18 5.76 2.30
CA GLY A 169 -11.51 4.76 3.14
C GLY A 169 -11.34 5.20 4.60
N VAL A 170 -11.01 6.48 4.82
CA VAL A 170 -10.92 7.06 6.17
C VAL A 170 -12.28 7.01 6.87
N ILE A 171 -13.36 7.45 6.19
CA ILE A 171 -14.71 7.44 6.76
C ILE A 171 -15.16 6.00 7.05
N MET A 172 -14.84 5.06 6.16
CA MET A 172 -15.14 3.64 6.39
C MET A 172 -14.42 3.14 7.64
N ALA A 173 -13.12 3.39 7.79
CA ALA A 173 -12.35 3.00 8.95
C ALA A 173 -12.90 3.62 10.25
N VAL A 174 -13.28 4.89 10.24
CA VAL A 174 -13.90 5.56 11.39
C VAL A 174 -15.20 4.86 11.82
N ARG A 175 -16.04 4.49 10.86
CA ARG A 175 -17.30 3.77 11.14
C ARG A 175 -17.06 2.35 11.64
N GLU A 176 -16.02 1.68 11.15
CA GLU A 176 -15.69 0.32 11.56
C GLU A 176 -14.92 0.27 12.89
N ALA A 177 -14.15 1.28 13.25
CA ALA A 177 -13.44 1.35 14.51
C ALA A 177 -14.38 1.23 15.73
N VAL A 178 -15.59 1.79 15.64
CA VAL A 178 -16.60 1.72 16.72
C VAL A 178 -17.18 0.30 16.89
N LYS A 179 -17.14 -0.51 15.81
CA LYS A 179 -17.77 -1.84 15.78
C LYS A 179 -16.77 -2.98 16.04
N ARG A 180 -15.48 -2.67 15.99
CA ARG A 180 -14.39 -3.66 16.04
C ARG A 180 -13.40 -3.33 17.15
N PRO A 181 -13.73 -3.67 18.44
CA PRO A 181 -12.73 -3.58 19.50
C PRO A 181 -11.51 -4.43 19.18
N GLY A 182 -10.33 -3.91 19.49
CA GLY A 182 -9.05 -4.54 19.14
C GLY A 182 -8.29 -3.78 18.08
N LEU A 183 -7.09 -4.26 17.73
CA LEU A 183 -6.25 -3.71 16.67
C LEU A 183 -6.62 -4.31 15.31
N THR A 184 -6.80 -3.45 14.32
CA THR A 184 -6.90 -3.83 12.91
C THR A 184 -5.78 -3.14 12.13
N VAL A 185 -4.92 -3.91 11.48
CA VAL A 185 -3.84 -3.39 10.62
C VAL A 185 -4.16 -3.71 9.16
N GLY A 186 -4.21 -2.64 8.35
CA GLY A 186 -4.55 -2.70 6.94
C GLY A 186 -6.03 -2.40 6.63
N LEU A 187 -6.26 -1.65 5.54
CA LEU A 187 -7.60 -1.36 5.06
C LEU A 187 -8.25 -2.58 4.37
N ASP A 188 -7.45 -3.51 3.87
CA ASP A 188 -7.87 -4.81 3.32
C ASP A 188 -8.78 -5.57 4.30
N LYS A 189 -8.43 -5.59 5.59
CA LYS A 189 -9.23 -6.22 6.65
C LYS A 189 -10.60 -5.56 6.83
N ILE A 190 -10.68 -4.27 6.57
CA ILE A 190 -11.95 -3.51 6.63
C ILE A 190 -12.78 -3.80 5.37
N LEU A 191 -12.13 -3.92 4.21
CA LEU A 191 -12.77 -4.25 2.94
C LEU A 191 -13.20 -5.73 2.86
N GLY A 192 -12.65 -6.60 3.69
CA GLY A 192 -12.94 -8.03 3.69
C GLY A 192 -12.28 -8.79 2.53
N ILE A 193 -11.09 -8.35 2.12
CA ILE A 193 -10.31 -8.91 0.99
C ILE A 193 -8.92 -9.33 1.41
#